data_4889c26d2a27147a0cb8e2e634102d72
#
_entry.id   4889c26d2a27147a0cb8e2e634102d72
#
_cell.length_a   1.000
_cell.length_b   1.000
_cell.length_c   1.000
_cell.angle_alpha   90.00
_cell.angle_beta   90.00
_cell.angle_gamma   90.00
#
_symmetry.space_group_name_H-M   'P 1'
#
loop_
_entity.id
_entity.type
_entity.pdbx_description
1 polymer ?
#
loop_
_entity_poly.entity_id
_entity_poly.type
_entity_poly.pdbx_seq_one_letter_code
_entity_poly.pdbx_strand_id
1 'polypeptide(L)'
;MSAKSAVKVLAPADGSGLFRWVAALTGSKNAVKGFGFLIGAAVLGLFGFVPSILTMAAILFIILIGVVVGMPRGLPVGRKDAKFREVLSGNRNINWLSLARLFLFGARDVWFVVGIPIYFYAVLSDGSDAADRQAFFLIGTFMAIWTILYGIVQSMAPRILGNAKSLSNTGLNSQVRQW
;
A
#
# COMPACT_ATOMS: atom_id res chain seq x y z
N MET A 1 0.99 -18.10 1.09
CA MET A 1 1.97 -17.27 1.85
C MET A 1 1.85 -15.81 1.40
N SER A 2 1.79 -14.83 2.29
CA SER A 2 1.85 -13.43 1.86
C SER A 2 3.29 -13.08 1.47
N ALA A 3 3.48 -12.14 0.51
CA ALA A 3 4.82 -11.67 0.13
C ALA A 3 5.65 -11.18 1.34
N LYS A 4 5.00 -10.61 2.35
CA LYS A 4 5.64 -10.22 3.61
C LYS A 4 6.14 -11.41 4.43
N SER A 5 5.42 -12.53 4.40
CA SER A 5 5.84 -13.76 5.11
C SER A 5 7.02 -14.43 4.39
N ALA A 6 7.04 -14.40 3.04
CA ALA A 6 8.16 -14.90 2.27
C ALA A 6 9.45 -14.09 2.53
N VAL A 7 9.34 -12.76 2.60
CA VAL A 7 10.48 -11.88 2.93
C VAL A 7 11.01 -12.17 4.33
N LYS A 8 10.15 -12.47 5.32
CA LYS A 8 10.61 -12.83 6.68
C LYS A 8 11.41 -14.13 6.71
N VAL A 9 11.09 -15.08 5.84
CA VAL A 9 11.80 -16.38 5.78
C VAL A 9 13.12 -16.25 5.02
N LEU A 10 13.17 -15.39 4.00
CA LEU A 10 14.33 -15.23 3.12
C LEU A 10 15.32 -14.14 3.56
N ALA A 11 14.90 -13.25 4.47
CA ALA A 11 15.77 -12.18 4.95
C ALA A 11 16.82 -12.73 5.93
N PRO A 12 18.09 -12.25 5.85
CA PRO A 12 19.11 -12.58 6.82
C PRO A 12 18.66 -12.24 8.25
N ALA A 13 19.15 -12.99 9.23
CA ALA A 13 18.78 -12.85 10.65
C ALA A 13 19.11 -11.45 11.25
N ASP A 14 19.88 -10.63 10.56
CA ASP A 14 20.19 -9.25 10.95
C ASP A 14 18.96 -8.36 10.78
N GLY A 15 18.33 -7.96 11.87
CA GLY A 15 17.08 -7.20 11.89
C GLY A 15 17.07 -5.92 11.04
N SER A 16 18.23 -5.35 10.71
CA SER A 16 18.38 -4.19 9.82
C SER A 16 18.06 -4.52 8.34
N GLY A 17 18.44 -5.71 7.88
CA GLY A 17 18.15 -6.20 6.53
C GLY A 17 16.65 -6.40 6.31
N LEU A 18 15.97 -7.03 7.27
CA LEU A 18 14.52 -7.27 7.20
C LEU A 18 13.71 -5.98 7.05
N PHE A 19 14.07 -4.93 7.81
CA PHE A 19 13.37 -3.65 7.75
C PHE A 19 13.51 -2.98 6.39
N ARG A 20 14.72 -3.01 5.80
CA ARG A 20 14.97 -2.48 4.44
C ARG A 20 14.17 -3.22 3.36
N TRP A 21 14.14 -4.55 3.42
CA TRP A 21 13.38 -5.38 2.49
C TRP A 21 11.88 -5.16 2.59
N VAL A 22 11.34 -5.06 3.81
CA VAL A 22 9.91 -4.78 4.03
C VAL A 22 9.55 -3.38 3.54
N ALA A 23 10.41 -2.38 3.76
CA ALA A 23 10.18 -1.02 3.28
C ALA A 23 10.23 -0.94 1.74
N ALA A 24 11.21 -1.58 1.10
CA ALA A 24 11.32 -1.66 -0.35
C ALA A 24 10.10 -2.36 -0.97
N LEU A 25 9.68 -3.50 -0.40
CA LEU A 25 8.47 -4.21 -0.84
C LEU A 25 7.21 -3.36 -0.70
N THR A 26 7.10 -2.59 0.38
CA THR A 26 5.93 -1.72 0.60
C THR A 26 5.95 -0.53 -0.34
N GLY A 27 7.10 0.07 -0.57
CA GLY A 27 7.29 1.17 -1.52
C GLY A 27 6.99 0.75 -2.96
N SER A 28 7.53 -0.39 -3.41
CA SER A 28 7.26 -0.92 -4.75
C SER A 28 5.79 -1.25 -4.96
N LYS A 29 5.13 -1.80 -3.93
CA LYS A 29 3.68 -2.08 -3.98
C LYS A 29 2.85 -0.81 -4.14
N ASN A 30 3.22 0.29 -3.48
CA ASN A 30 2.55 1.57 -3.64
C ASN A 30 2.84 2.21 -5.00
N ALA A 31 4.06 2.07 -5.53
CA ALA A 31 4.38 2.51 -6.88
C ALA A 31 3.51 1.79 -7.92
N VAL A 32 3.42 0.46 -7.86
CA VAL A 32 2.55 -0.33 -8.77
C VAL A 32 1.09 0.10 -8.63
N LYS A 33 0.61 0.36 -7.39
CA LYS A 33 -0.74 0.89 -7.17
C LYS A 33 -0.94 2.26 -7.82
N GLY A 34 0.06 3.15 -7.74
CA GLY A 34 0.04 4.46 -8.38
C GLY A 34 -0.04 4.36 -9.90
N PHE A 35 0.75 3.46 -10.52
CA PHE A 35 0.62 3.17 -11.95
C PHE A 35 -0.76 2.62 -12.32
N GLY A 36 -1.36 1.79 -11.46
CA GLY A 36 -2.73 1.31 -11.63
C GLY A 36 -3.76 2.45 -11.67
N PHE A 37 -3.62 3.46 -10.82
CA PHE A 37 -4.46 4.67 -10.88
C PHE A 37 -4.28 5.44 -12.19
N LEU A 38 -3.04 5.59 -12.66
CA LEU A 38 -2.77 6.30 -13.92
C LEU A 38 -3.39 5.58 -15.13
N ILE A 39 -3.22 4.25 -15.21
CA ILE A 39 -3.82 3.42 -16.24
C ILE A 39 -5.36 3.51 -16.16
N GLY A 40 -5.92 3.37 -14.95
CA GLY A 40 -7.36 3.48 -14.74
C GLY A 40 -7.92 4.84 -15.17
N ALA A 41 -7.21 5.93 -14.83
CA ALA A 41 -7.58 7.28 -15.26
C ALA A 41 -7.54 7.46 -16.77
N ALA A 42 -6.49 6.95 -17.43
CA ALA A 42 -6.36 7.00 -18.87
C ALA A 42 -7.49 6.22 -19.56
N VAL A 43 -7.79 5.02 -19.09
CA VAL A 43 -8.86 4.18 -19.64
C VAL A 43 -10.24 4.85 -19.45
N LEU A 44 -10.50 5.40 -18.24
CA LEU A 44 -11.76 6.14 -17.96
C LEU A 44 -11.88 7.42 -18.81
N GLY A 45 -10.80 8.17 -18.96
CA GLY A 45 -10.78 9.39 -19.76
C GLY A 45 -10.97 9.14 -21.26
N LEU A 46 -10.42 8.05 -21.80
CA LEU A 46 -10.48 7.72 -23.22
C LEU A 46 -11.79 7.03 -23.62
N PHE A 47 -12.21 6.05 -22.85
CA PHE A 47 -13.33 5.16 -23.22
C PHE A 47 -14.64 5.48 -22.48
N GLY A 48 -14.60 6.30 -21.44
CA GLY A 48 -15.73 6.55 -20.55
C GLY A 48 -15.98 5.43 -19.57
N PHE A 49 -17.02 5.56 -18.74
CA PHE A 49 -17.21 4.72 -17.55
C PHE A 49 -17.52 3.25 -17.86
N VAL A 50 -18.57 2.98 -18.68
CA VAL A 50 -19.04 1.61 -18.93
C VAL A 50 -18.01 0.75 -19.67
N PRO A 51 -17.41 1.21 -20.80
CA PRO A 51 -16.39 0.42 -21.50
C PRO A 51 -15.14 0.18 -20.63
N SER A 52 -14.78 1.13 -19.77
CA SER A 52 -13.64 1.00 -18.87
C SER A 52 -13.84 -0.12 -17.86
N ILE A 53 -15.01 -0.18 -17.22
CA ILE A 53 -15.34 -1.26 -16.28
C ILE A 53 -15.31 -2.62 -16.96
N LEU A 54 -15.88 -2.74 -18.16
CA LEU A 54 -15.88 -3.99 -18.91
C LEU A 54 -14.46 -4.41 -19.30
N THR A 55 -13.63 -3.48 -19.74
CA THR A 55 -12.22 -3.74 -20.07
C THR A 55 -11.44 -4.21 -18.82
N MET A 56 -11.61 -3.55 -17.70
CA MET A 56 -10.97 -3.94 -16.44
C MET A 56 -11.46 -5.32 -15.97
N ALA A 57 -12.75 -5.61 -16.08
CA ALA A 57 -13.32 -6.92 -15.75
C ALA A 57 -12.75 -8.02 -16.66
N ALA A 58 -12.62 -7.77 -17.97
CA ALA A 58 -12.03 -8.71 -18.91
C ALA A 58 -10.55 -8.99 -18.59
N ILE A 59 -9.77 -7.96 -18.29
CA ILE A 59 -8.36 -8.11 -17.88
C ILE A 59 -8.24 -8.95 -16.59
N LEU A 60 -9.07 -8.66 -15.59
CA LEU A 60 -9.08 -9.43 -14.34
C LEU A 60 -9.47 -10.89 -14.57
N PHE A 61 -10.41 -11.15 -15.46
CA PHE A 61 -10.81 -12.49 -15.83
C PHE A 61 -9.68 -13.28 -16.51
N ILE A 62 -8.95 -12.63 -17.43
CA ILE A 62 -7.77 -13.22 -18.09
C ILE A 62 -6.67 -13.53 -17.04
N ILE A 63 -6.41 -12.60 -16.13
CA ILE A 63 -5.45 -12.81 -15.04
C ILE A 63 -5.89 -13.97 -14.14
N LEU A 64 -7.18 -14.06 -13.81
CA LEU A 64 -7.73 -15.16 -13.01
C LEU A 64 -7.50 -16.50 -13.69
N ILE A 65 -7.79 -16.61 -14.99
CA ILE A 65 -7.52 -17.82 -15.78
C ILE A 65 -6.01 -18.16 -15.72
N GLY A 66 -5.15 -17.16 -15.99
CA GLY A 66 -3.70 -17.35 -15.93
C GLY A 66 -3.20 -17.84 -14.57
N VAL A 67 -3.75 -17.30 -13.48
CA VAL A 67 -3.42 -17.76 -12.12
C VAL A 67 -3.91 -19.18 -11.88
N VAL A 68 -5.15 -19.51 -12.25
CA VAL A 68 -5.73 -20.84 -12.03
C VAL A 68 -4.96 -21.92 -12.80
N VAL A 69 -4.58 -21.62 -14.05
CA VAL A 69 -3.86 -22.56 -14.93
C VAL A 69 -2.37 -22.64 -14.57
N GLY A 70 -1.74 -21.50 -14.25
CA GLY A 70 -0.29 -21.42 -13.98
C GLY A 70 0.12 -21.70 -12.53
N MET A 71 -0.84 -21.84 -11.59
CA MET A 71 -0.53 -22.01 -10.19
C MET A 71 0.02 -23.43 -9.90
N PRO A 72 1.25 -23.56 -9.40
CA PRO A 72 1.81 -24.88 -9.11
C PRO A 72 1.00 -25.60 -8.02
N ARG A 73 0.65 -26.86 -8.28
CA ARG A 73 -0.03 -27.73 -7.32
C ARG A 73 0.95 -28.07 -6.20
N GLY A 74 0.68 -27.63 -4.97
CA GLY A 74 1.53 -27.95 -3.81
C GLY A 74 2.05 -26.73 -3.05
N LEU A 75 1.52 -25.53 -3.30
CA LEU A 75 1.81 -24.38 -2.45
C LEU A 75 1.41 -24.68 -1.00
N PRO A 76 2.28 -24.39 -0.01
CA PRO A 76 1.95 -24.59 1.39
C PRO A 76 0.68 -23.84 1.73
N VAL A 77 -0.33 -24.59 2.11
CA VAL A 77 -1.62 -24.05 2.54
C VAL A 77 -1.38 -23.28 3.84
N GLY A 78 -1.74 -22.00 3.87
CA GLY A 78 -1.70 -21.22 5.10
C GLY A 78 -2.51 -21.90 6.20
N ARG A 79 -2.13 -21.71 7.46
CA ARG A 79 -2.82 -22.27 8.64
C ARG A 79 -4.33 -22.03 8.52
N LYS A 80 -5.08 -23.11 8.32
CA LYS A 80 -6.56 -23.06 8.26
C LYS A 80 -7.20 -22.86 9.64
N ASP A 81 -6.44 -23.10 10.71
CA ASP A 81 -6.94 -23.14 12.08
C ASP A 81 -6.73 -21.82 12.86
N ALA A 82 -6.37 -20.72 12.18
CA ALA A 82 -6.25 -19.41 12.83
C ALA A 82 -7.64 -18.97 13.33
N LYS A 83 -7.89 -19.10 14.64
CA LYS A 83 -9.13 -18.65 15.27
C LYS A 83 -9.12 -17.13 15.35
N PHE A 84 -10.29 -16.51 15.22
CA PHE A 84 -10.46 -15.05 15.40
C PHE A 84 -9.87 -14.54 16.71
N ARG A 85 -9.81 -15.37 17.73
CA ARG A 85 -9.20 -15.08 19.05
C ARG A 85 -7.68 -14.86 18.96
N GLU A 86 -6.98 -15.40 17.95
CA GLU A 86 -5.54 -15.19 17.73
C GLU A 86 -5.21 -13.82 17.12
N VAL A 87 -6.21 -13.07 16.67
CA VAL A 87 -6.07 -11.69 16.19
C VAL A 87 -5.73 -10.75 17.35
N LEU A 88 -6.22 -11.06 18.55
CA LEU A 88 -5.89 -10.33 19.77
C LEU A 88 -4.68 -10.96 20.43
N SER A 89 -3.63 -10.17 20.58
CA SER A 89 -2.42 -10.59 21.30
C SER A 89 -2.69 -10.63 22.82
N GLY A 90 -2.02 -11.54 23.52
CA GLY A 90 -1.99 -11.52 24.98
C GLY A 90 -1.32 -10.26 25.56
N ASN A 91 -0.62 -9.49 24.75
CA ASN A 91 0.03 -8.24 25.16
C ASN A 91 -0.89 -7.04 24.86
N ARG A 92 -1.30 -6.34 25.93
CA ARG A 92 -2.18 -5.18 25.88
C ARG A 92 -1.65 -4.05 24.99
N ASN A 93 -0.33 -3.82 25.00
CA ASN A 93 0.29 -2.76 24.19
C ASN A 93 0.20 -3.04 22.69
N ILE A 94 0.30 -4.31 22.29
CA ILE A 94 0.15 -4.73 20.89
C ILE A 94 -1.31 -4.51 20.44
N ASN A 95 -2.28 -4.77 21.30
CA ASN A 95 -3.68 -4.58 20.98
C ASN A 95 -4.03 -3.09 20.83
N TRP A 96 -3.51 -2.22 21.71
CA TRP A 96 -3.66 -0.77 21.58
C TRP A 96 -3.01 -0.22 20.30
N LEU A 97 -1.82 -0.69 19.98
CA LEU A 97 -1.14 -0.32 18.74
C LEU A 97 -1.92 -0.78 17.49
N SER A 98 -2.49 -1.98 17.55
CA SER A 98 -3.31 -2.52 16.45
C SER A 98 -4.60 -1.71 16.27
N LEU A 99 -5.24 -1.32 17.36
CA LEU A 99 -6.43 -0.47 17.35
C LEU A 99 -6.12 0.93 16.79
N ALA A 100 -5.05 1.56 17.26
CA ALA A 100 -4.59 2.85 16.74
C ALA A 100 -4.31 2.79 15.23
N ARG A 101 -3.66 1.72 14.77
CA ARG A 101 -3.41 1.49 13.33
C ARG A 101 -4.69 1.29 12.54
N LEU A 102 -5.67 0.57 13.08
CA LEU A 102 -6.97 0.38 12.43
C LEU A 102 -7.65 1.72 12.15
N PHE A 103 -7.76 2.59 13.16
CA PHE A 103 -8.36 3.90 13.01
C PHE A 103 -7.56 4.81 12.06
N LEU A 104 -6.23 4.84 12.20
CA LEU A 104 -5.36 5.66 11.35
C LEU A 104 -5.46 5.25 9.87
N PHE A 105 -5.41 3.96 9.59
CA PHE A 105 -5.53 3.46 8.21
C PHE A 105 -6.95 3.61 7.69
N GLY A 106 -7.97 3.35 8.51
CA GLY A 106 -9.36 3.55 8.14
C GLY A 106 -9.67 5.00 7.79
N ALA A 107 -9.29 5.95 8.64
CA ALA A 107 -9.47 7.37 8.37
C ALA A 107 -8.74 7.82 7.09
N ARG A 108 -7.48 7.39 6.92
CA ARG A 108 -6.73 7.68 5.70
C ARG A 108 -7.41 7.13 4.46
N ASP A 109 -7.86 5.89 4.49
CA ASP A 109 -8.44 5.24 3.30
C ASP A 109 -9.81 5.83 2.96
N VAL A 110 -10.64 6.20 3.95
CA VAL A 110 -11.90 6.91 3.72
C VAL A 110 -11.65 8.26 3.05
N TRP A 111 -10.71 9.06 3.56
CA TRP A 111 -10.38 10.35 2.94
C TRP A 111 -9.82 10.19 1.54
N PHE A 112 -8.82 9.31 1.39
CA PHE A 112 -8.05 9.21 0.16
C PHE A 112 -8.81 8.49 -0.96
N VAL A 113 -9.56 7.42 -0.64
CA VAL A 113 -10.24 6.61 -1.68
C VAL A 113 -11.65 7.11 -1.98
N VAL A 114 -12.28 7.79 -1.03
CA VAL A 114 -13.69 8.21 -1.15
C VAL A 114 -13.81 9.74 -1.12
N GLY A 115 -13.35 10.39 -0.08
CA GLY A 115 -13.57 11.82 0.14
C GLY A 115 -12.95 12.70 -0.94
N ILE A 116 -11.66 12.52 -1.21
CA ILE A 116 -10.92 13.31 -2.21
C ILE A 116 -11.47 13.11 -3.64
N PRO A 117 -11.66 11.87 -4.15
CA PRO A 117 -12.22 11.68 -5.48
C PRO A 117 -13.63 12.25 -5.64
N ILE A 118 -14.51 12.07 -4.66
CA ILE A 118 -15.88 12.59 -4.73
C ILE A 118 -15.87 14.12 -4.73
N TYR A 119 -15.08 14.75 -3.85
CA TYR A 119 -14.96 16.20 -3.80
C TYR A 119 -14.44 16.78 -5.12
N PHE A 120 -13.35 16.25 -5.65
CA PHE A 120 -12.81 16.74 -6.91
C PHE A 120 -13.75 16.47 -8.08
N TYR A 121 -14.44 15.34 -8.11
CA TYR A 121 -15.44 15.08 -9.14
C TYR A 121 -16.56 16.11 -9.10
N ALA A 122 -17.10 16.42 -7.91
CA ALA A 122 -18.15 17.41 -7.75
C ALA A 122 -17.72 18.84 -8.14
N VAL A 123 -16.43 19.16 -8.03
CA VAL A 123 -15.90 20.49 -8.41
C VAL A 123 -15.50 20.57 -9.89
N LEU A 124 -15.00 19.47 -10.46
CA LEU A 124 -14.43 19.47 -11.82
C LEU A 124 -15.45 19.06 -12.90
N SER A 125 -16.52 18.35 -12.52
CA SER A 125 -17.56 17.94 -13.47
C SER A 125 -18.76 18.89 -13.41
N ASP A 126 -19.24 19.26 -14.59
CA ASP A 126 -20.50 20.01 -14.78
C ASP A 126 -21.67 19.08 -15.23
N GLY A 127 -21.42 17.76 -15.27
CA GLY A 127 -22.35 16.74 -15.71
C GLY A 127 -22.33 16.48 -17.22
N SER A 128 -21.42 17.13 -17.96
CA SER A 128 -21.20 16.82 -19.38
C SER A 128 -20.21 15.66 -19.54
N ASP A 129 -20.38 14.82 -20.56
CA ASP A 129 -19.47 13.70 -20.84
C ASP A 129 -18.01 14.13 -21.00
N ALA A 130 -17.76 15.33 -21.53
CA ALA A 130 -16.43 15.86 -21.72
C ALA A 130 -15.78 16.25 -20.37
N ALA A 131 -16.50 16.96 -19.51
CA ALA A 131 -16.04 17.35 -18.20
C ALA A 131 -15.84 16.13 -17.29
N ASP A 132 -16.72 15.14 -17.35
CA ASP A 132 -16.60 13.89 -16.61
C ASP A 132 -15.31 13.13 -16.96
N ARG A 133 -14.99 13.00 -18.25
CA ARG A 133 -13.75 12.37 -18.70
C ARG A 133 -12.53 13.13 -18.24
N GLN A 134 -12.54 14.44 -18.32
CA GLN A 134 -11.46 15.30 -17.85
C GLN A 134 -11.30 15.19 -16.33
N ALA A 135 -12.39 15.21 -15.56
CA ALA A 135 -12.39 15.03 -14.12
C ALA A 135 -11.78 13.68 -13.71
N PHE A 136 -12.19 12.59 -14.33
CA PHE A 136 -11.61 11.26 -14.07
C PHE A 136 -10.12 11.20 -14.36
N PHE A 137 -9.66 11.80 -15.45
CA PHE A 137 -8.25 11.83 -15.81
C PHE A 137 -7.43 12.64 -14.78
N LEU A 138 -7.90 13.82 -14.39
CA LEU A 138 -7.22 14.67 -13.40
C LEU A 138 -7.16 14.03 -12.02
N ILE A 139 -8.29 13.48 -11.55
CA ILE A 139 -8.38 12.81 -10.26
C ILE A 139 -7.44 11.60 -10.23
N GLY A 140 -7.48 10.75 -11.24
CA GLY A 140 -6.65 9.56 -11.29
C GLY A 140 -5.16 9.89 -11.40
N THR A 141 -4.79 10.93 -12.14
CA THR A 141 -3.41 11.43 -12.20
C THR A 141 -2.93 11.95 -10.85
N PHE A 142 -3.76 12.74 -10.17
CA PHE A 142 -3.47 13.20 -8.81
C PHE A 142 -3.26 12.03 -7.85
N MET A 143 -4.17 11.06 -7.85
CA MET A 143 -4.09 9.86 -7.02
C MET A 143 -2.84 9.03 -7.33
N ALA A 144 -2.47 8.92 -8.60
CA ALA A 144 -1.27 8.23 -9.04
C ALA A 144 0.00 8.88 -8.49
N ILE A 145 0.16 10.19 -8.75
CA ILE A 145 1.32 10.96 -8.29
C ILE A 145 1.44 10.88 -6.77
N TRP A 146 0.35 11.13 -6.05
CA TRP A 146 0.32 11.06 -4.59
C TRP A 146 0.75 9.68 -4.06
N THR A 147 0.20 8.61 -4.63
CA THR A 147 0.50 7.23 -4.20
C THR A 147 1.95 6.85 -4.49
N ILE A 148 2.50 7.28 -5.63
CA ILE A 148 3.90 7.05 -5.99
C ILE A 148 4.82 7.81 -5.03
N LEU A 149 4.58 9.10 -4.79
CA LEU A 149 5.36 9.90 -3.85
C LEU A 149 5.31 9.32 -2.44
N TYR A 150 4.13 8.94 -1.99
CA TYR A 150 3.96 8.25 -0.70
C TYR A 150 4.78 6.95 -0.62
N GLY A 151 4.79 6.15 -1.69
CA GLY A 151 5.60 4.94 -1.79
C GLY A 151 7.10 5.21 -1.72
N ILE A 152 7.58 6.28 -2.38
CA ILE A 152 8.99 6.70 -2.35
C ILE A 152 9.38 7.09 -0.92
N VAL A 153 8.63 7.98 -0.27
CA VAL A 153 8.90 8.41 1.12
C VAL A 153 8.92 7.21 2.05
N GLN A 154 7.96 6.29 1.90
CA GLN A 154 7.88 5.10 2.73
C GLN A 154 9.07 4.14 2.52
N SER A 155 9.60 4.05 1.31
CA SER A 155 10.81 3.26 1.02
C SER A 155 12.08 3.86 1.62
N MET A 156 12.10 5.18 1.85
CA MET A 156 13.23 5.91 2.46
C MET A 156 13.21 5.85 4.00
N ALA A 157 12.10 5.45 4.61
CA ALA A 157 11.95 5.40 6.07
C ALA A 157 13.09 4.68 6.80
N PRO A 158 13.65 3.54 6.32
CA PRO A 158 14.79 2.88 6.98
C PRO A 158 16.04 3.74 7.04
N ARG A 159 16.29 4.57 6.00
CA ARG A 159 17.45 5.46 5.96
C ARG A 159 17.31 6.59 6.96
N ILE A 160 16.12 7.17 7.06
CA ILE A 160 15.83 8.28 7.97
C ILE A 160 15.89 7.81 9.42
N LEU A 161 15.24 6.70 9.76
CA LEU A 161 15.18 6.16 11.12
C LEU A 161 16.51 5.52 11.56
N GLY A 162 17.27 4.92 10.63
CA GLY A 162 18.59 4.34 10.92
C GLY A 162 19.59 5.41 11.34
N ASN A 163 19.59 6.56 10.68
CA ASN A 163 20.44 7.69 11.05
C ASN A 163 20.06 8.30 12.41
N ALA A 164 18.77 8.41 12.70
CA ALA A 164 18.28 8.92 13.99
C ALA A 164 18.72 8.02 15.16
N LYS A 165 18.71 6.70 14.98
CA LYS A 165 19.17 5.75 15.99
C LYS A 165 20.68 5.82 16.25
N SER A 166 21.48 6.07 15.21
CA SER A 166 22.92 6.31 15.31
C SER A 166 23.23 7.56 16.13
N LEU A 167 22.53 8.67 15.86
CA LEU A 167 22.70 9.92 16.62
C LEU A 167 22.29 9.78 18.08
N SER A 168 21.21 9.06 18.38
CA SER A 168 20.78 8.79 19.76
C SER A 168 21.80 7.94 20.53
N ASN A 169 22.37 6.90 19.92
CA ASN A 169 23.39 6.08 20.55
C ASN A 169 24.71 6.85 20.79
N THR A 170 25.06 7.78 19.90
CA THR A 170 26.25 8.63 20.07
C THR A 170 26.05 9.59 21.24
N GLY A 171 24.86 10.15 21.41
CA GLY A 171 24.52 11.02 22.53
C GLY A 171 24.52 10.29 23.89
N LEU A 172 23.98 9.09 23.94
CA LEU A 172 23.99 8.26 25.15
C LEU A 172 25.40 7.83 25.57
N ASN A 173 26.24 7.42 24.62
CA ASN A 173 27.63 7.02 24.91
C ASN A 173 28.51 8.19 25.35
N SER A 174 28.23 9.42 24.94
CA SER A 174 28.95 10.59 25.44
C SER A 174 28.59 10.93 26.89
N GLN A 175 27.35 10.70 27.30
CA GLN A 175 26.92 10.91 28.70
C GLN A 175 27.44 9.83 29.64
N VAL A 176 27.47 8.56 29.23
CA VAL A 176 27.98 7.46 30.06
C VAL A 176 29.49 7.53 30.32
N ARG A 177 30.26 8.21 29.46
CA ARG A 177 31.71 8.42 29.65
C ARG A 177 32.06 9.56 30.63
N GLN A 178 31.09 10.32 31.11
CA GLN A 178 31.30 11.45 32.05
C GLN A 178 31.01 11.08 33.51
N TRP A 179 30.67 9.83 33.77
CA TRP A 179 30.54 9.22 35.11
C TRP A 179 31.57 8.10 35.30
#